data_1f64965d633a808754a4c2a851cc2ca0
#
_entry.id   1f64965d633a808754a4c2a851cc2ca0
#
_cell.length_a   1.000
_cell.length_b   1.000
_cell.length_c   1.000
_cell.angle_alpha   90.00
_cell.angle_beta   90.00
_cell.angle_gamma   90.00
#
_symmetry.space_group_name_H-M   'P 1'
#
loop_
_entity.id
_entity.type
_entity.pdbx_description
1 polymer ?
#
loop_
_entity_poly.entity_id
_entity_poly.type
_entity_poly.pdbx_seq_one_letter_code
_entity_poly.pdbx_strand_id
1 'polypeptide(L)'
;MQAQLHKICSNIGWLPAYIWQRATRNWMMPTSPLHLIIAIADHFEPSMTHEFRYADLREQERRLIAWCRDYPRMAGPWVDSDGCCLRHTYFYPAEQYNGDLVELLAEHCREGWGEIEIHLHHGVDERDTAENTERVLLEFRDYLAAHGCLARLDGEERPRYAFVHGNWALANSAGGQFCGVDKEMEILAQTGCYADFTLPSAPHPAQVAKINSLYECALPLHEPIPHRRGRHLIVGRRPEVFPLIVQGPLMLDFSRVSREAYFPHIENSEITAKNPPTMDRLQLWKRAAITVAGRPDWLFIKLHCHGLDPREQAAMTGASISNFLRHLLMSAKNRNYQVHFVTAREMVNIILAACEGYNGDPGQYRNHRLKAIRSGMKTHRNHSVGSSPTRQEP
;
A
#
# COMPACT_ATOMS: atom_id res chain seq x y z
N MET A 1 -31.17 12.72 -5.83
CA MET A 1 -31.59 11.60 -6.68
C MET A 1 -30.54 11.21 -7.71
N GLN A 2 -30.04 12.13 -8.56
CA GLN A 2 -28.98 11.79 -9.56
C GLN A 2 -27.68 11.29 -8.91
N ALA A 3 -27.18 11.90 -7.85
CA ALA A 3 -25.97 11.46 -7.15
C ALA A 3 -26.12 10.07 -6.50
N GLN A 4 -27.31 9.71 -6.04
CA GLN A 4 -27.60 8.38 -5.50
C GLN A 4 -27.68 7.32 -6.61
N LEU A 5 -28.30 7.63 -7.74
CA LEU A 5 -28.32 6.77 -8.91
C LEU A 5 -26.90 6.54 -9.44
N HIS A 6 -26.08 7.58 -9.49
CA HIS A 6 -24.69 7.44 -9.92
C HIS A 6 -23.88 6.53 -8.99
N LYS A 7 -24.01 6.69 -7.66
CA LYS A 7 -23.39 5.78 -6.69
C LYS A 7 -23.85 4.33 -6.82
N ILE A 8 -25.14 4.10 -7.08
CA ILE A 8 -25.68 2.76 -7.30
C ILE A 8 -25.09 2.16 -8.58
N CYS A 9 -25.11 2.91 -9.69
CA CYS A 9 -24.57 2.45 -10.97
C CYS A 9 -23.07 2.13 -10.89
N SER A 10 -22.27 2.94 -10.21
CA SER A 10 -20.83 2.71 -10.03
C SER A 10 -20.51 1.45 -9.21
N ASN A 11 -21.43 1.01 -8.34
CA ASN A 11 -21.23 -0.16 -7.49
C ASN A 11 -21.88 -1.45 -8.01
N ILE A 12 -22.75 -1.38 -9.01
CA ILE A 12 -23.38 -2.56 -9.60
C ILE A 12 -22.32 -3.50 -10.18
N GLY A 13 -21.25 -2.98 -10.78
CA GLY A 13 -20.23 -3.77 -11.47
C GLY A 13 -19.52 -4.81 -10.58
N TRP A 14 -19.23 -4.48 -9.32
CA TRP A 14 -18.52 -5.37 -8.41
C TRP A 14 -19.43 -6.15 -7.43
N LEU A 15 -20.68 -5.73 -7.24
CA LEU A 15 -21.61 -6.41 -6.33
C LEU A 15 -21.84 -7.90 -6.65
N PRO A 16 -21.97 -8.34 -7.92
CA PRO A 16 -22.09 -9.76 -8.23
C PRO A 16 -20.88 -10.57 -7.77
N ALA A 17 -19.67 -10.03 -7.96
CA ALA A 17 -18.44 -10.68 -7.50
C ALA A 17 -18.38 -10.72 -5.96
N TYR A 18 -18.81 -9.66 -5.29
CA TYR A 18 -18.92 -9.61 -3.82
C TYR A 18 -19.86 -10.70 -3.31
N ILE A 19 -21.08 -10.80 -3.85
CA ILE A 19 -22.07 -11.81 -3.45
C ILE A 19 -21.51 -13.22 -3.67
N TRP A 20 -20.90 -13.46 -4.83
CA TRP A 20 -20.27 -14.74 -5.15
C TRP A 20 -19.15 -15.08 -4.16
N GLN A 21 -18.26 -14.16 -3.89
CA GLN A 21 -17.18 -14.35 -2.89
C GLN A 21 -17.75 -14.64 -1.50
N ARG A 22 -18.82 -13.94 -1.09
CA ARG A 22 -19.49 -14.17 0.20
C ARG A 22 -20.14 -15.55 0.30
N ALA A 23 -20.65 -16.08 -0.80
CA ALA A 23 -21.28 -17.39 -0.86
C ALA A 23 -20.26 -18.55 -0.95
N THR A 24 -19.12 -18.33 -1.61
CA THR A 24 -18.19 -19.40 -1.98
C THR A 24 -16.91 -19.43 -1.14
N ARG A 25 -16.47 -18.30 -0.56
CA ARG A 25 -15.28 -18.29 0.30
C ARG A 25 -15.58 -19.02 1.59
N ASN A 26 -14.75 -20.00 1.89
CA ASN A 26 -14.87 -20.78 3.11
C ASN A 26 -14.53 -19.84 4.31
N TRP A 27 -15.50 -19.66 5.21
CA TRP A 27 -15.42 -18.80 6.39
C TRP A 27 -14.73 -19.48 7.58
N MET A 28 -14.37 -20.75 7.45
CA MET A 28 -13.63 -21.44 8.47
C MET A 28 -12.21 -20.86 8.54
N MET A 29 -11.95 -20.19 9.64
CA MET A 29 -10.58 -19.72 9.93
C MET A 29 -9.69 -20.96 10.07
N PRO A 30 -8.45 -20.89 9.55
CA PRO A 30 -7.50 -22.00 9.68
C PRO A 30 -7.24 -22.29 11.17
N THR A 31 -7.00 -23.56 11.48
CA THR A 31 -6.66 -24.01 12.85
C THR A 31 -5.22 -23.66 13.25
N SER A 32 -4.36 -23.36 12.30
CA SER A 32 -3.01 -22.85 12.51
C SER A 32 -3.04 -21.37 12.93
N PRO A 33 -1.96 -20.82 13.50
CA PRO A 33 -1.87 -19.39 13.75
C PRO A 33 -2.19 -18.60 12.49
N LEU A 34 -3.15 -17.68 12.60
CA LEU A 34 -3.48 -16.79 11.50
C LEU A 34 -2.48 -15.62 11.45
N HIS A 35 -1.90 -15.35 10.31
CA HIS A 35 -1.00 -14.23 10.10
C HIS A 35 -1.72 -13.07 9.41
N LEU A 36 -1.76 -11.91 10.05
CA LEU A 36 -2.29 -10.67 9.50
C LEU A 36 -1.13 -9.85 8.95
N ILE A 37 -0.98 -9.81 7.64
CA ILE A 37 0.10 -9.09 6.94
C ILE A 37 -0.48 -7.75 6.50
N ILE A 38 -0.12 -6.67 7.23
CA ILE A 38 -0.75 -5.35 7.10
C ILE A 38 0.23 -4.37 6.48
N ALA A 39 -0.16 -3.77 5.35
CA ALA A 39 0.56 -2.69 4.69
C ALA A 39 -0.32 -1.44 4.59
N ILE A 40 0.31 -0.27 4.76
CA ILE A 40 -0.29 1.03 4.50
C ILE A 40 0.29 1.57 3.19
N ALA A 41 -0.56 1.69 2.16
CA ALA A 41 -0.27 2.42 0.94
C ALA A 41 -0.67 3.88 1.14
N ASP A 42 0.28 4.73 1.45
CA ASP A 42 0.05 6.15 1.72
C ASP A 42 0.24 6.95 0.42
N HIS A 43 -0.84 7.56 -0.08
CA HIS A 43 -0.76 8.55 -1.15
C HIS A 43 -0.14 9.81 -0.54
N PHE A 44 1.20 9.85 -0.57
CA PHE A 44 1.98 10.81 0.19
C PHE A 44 2.25 12.07 -0.62
N GLU A 45 1.31 12.99 -0.60
CA GLU A 45 1.23 14.18 -1.44
C GLU A 45 1.60 15.46 -0.66
N PRO A 46 2.88 15.87 -0.65
CA PRO A 46 3.34 17.01 0.15
C PRO A 46 2.64 18.33 -0.18
N SER A 47 2.27 18.51 -1.43
CA SER A 47 1.66 19.76 -1.92
C SER A 47 0.15 19.87 -1.68
N MET A 48 -0.55 18.79 -1.30
CA MET A 48 -2.00 18.79 -1.13
C MET A 48 -2.45 19.80 -0.06
N THR A 49 -3.47 20.60 -0.35
CA THR A 49 -4.08 21.54 0.59
C THR A 49 -5.56 21.26 0.81
N HIS A 50 -6.17 21.90 1.81
CA HIS A 50 -7.62 21.82 2.07
C HIS A 50 -8.49 22.22 0.88
N GLU A 51 -7.99 23.11 0.01
CA GLU A 51 -8.70 23.64 -1.14
C GLU A 51 -8.32 22.93 -2.45
N PHE A 52 -7.61 21.79 -2.37
CA PHE A 52 -7.03 21.11 -3.53
C PHE A 52 -6.09 22.02 -4.35
N ARG A 53 -5.46 23.00 -3.67
CA ARG A 53 -4.38 23.83 -4.24
C ARG A 53 -3.04 23.25 -3.84
N TYR A 54 -2.01 23.69 -4.51
CA TYR A 54 -0.65 23.28 -4.19
C TYR A 54 -0.07 24.19 -3.11
N ALA A 55 0.45 23.59 -2.05
CA ALA A 55 1.24 24.29 -1.03
C ALA A 55 2.59 24.71 -1.63
N ASP A 56 3.11 25.85 -1.19
CA ASP A 56 4.47 26.24 -1.53
C ASP A 56 5.51 25.29 -0.89
N LEU A 57 6.75 25.39 -1.34
CA LEU A 57 7.83 24.48 -0.94
C LEU A 57 8.13 24.54 0.56
N ARG A 58 8.04 25.74 1.17
CA ARG A 58 8.28 25.93 2.61
C ARG A 58 7.21 25.20 3.45
N GLU A 59 5.96 25.29 3.01
CA GLU A 59 4.86 24.60 3.69
C GLU A 59 4.96 23.09 3.52
N GLN A 60 5.34 22.61 2.33
CA GLN A 60 5.59 21.19 2.09
C GLN A 60 6.71 20.66 3.01
N GLU A 61 7.84 21.36 3.09
CA GLU A 61 8.96 21.03 3.95
C GLU A 61 8.55 21.02 5.43
N ARG A 62 7.86 22.06 5.88
CA ARG A 62 7.36 22.16 7.26
C ARG A 62 6.47 20.96 7.64
N ARG A 63 5.56 20.55 6.74
CA ARG A 63 4.68 19.39 6.95
C ARG A 63 5.47 18.10 7.02
N LEU A 64 6.42 17.92 6.12
CA LEU A 64 7.25 16.73 6.06
C LEU A 64 8.12 16.60 7.33
N ILE A 65 8.75 17.69 7.79
CA ILE A 65 9.50 17.72 9.06
C ILE A 65 8.58 17.35 10.24
N ALA A 66 7.37 17.89 10.27
CA ALA A 66 6.40 17.56 11.32
C ALA A 66 6.01 16.08 11.27
N TRP A 67 5.79 15.52 10.09
CA TRP A 67 5.53 14.10 9.90
C TRP A 67 6.67 13.23 10.39
N CYS A 68 7.90 13.49 9.96
CA CYS A 68 9.09 12.74 10.35
C CYS A 68 9.35 12.78 11.87
N ARG A 69 8.92 13.85 12.55
CA ARG A 69 8.98 13.96 14.00
C ARG A 69 7.84 13.21 14.71
N ASP A 70 6.61 13.32 14.24
CA ASP A 70 5.42 12.91 14.98
C ASP A 70 5.03 11.45 14.70
N TYR A 71 5.26 10.95 13.48
CA TYR A 71 4.99 9.56 13.14
C TYR A 71 5.78 8.55 13.99
N PRO A 72 7.10 8.69 14.19
CA PRO A 72 7.87 7.80 15.07
C PRO A 72 7.36 7.79 16.52
N ARG A 73 6.89 8.92 17.03
CA ARG A 73 6.32 9.02 18.38
C ARG A 73 5.04 8.22 18.53
N MET A 74 4.21 8.22 17.48
CA MET A 74 2.97 7.46 17.46
C MET A 74 3.24 5.95 17.26
N ALA A 75 4.07 5.59 16.27
CA ALA A 75 4.28 4.20 15.85
C ALA A 75 5.27 3.42 16.72
N GLY A 76 6.29 4.09 17.24
CA GLY A 76 7.40 3.46 17.98
C GLY A 76 7.02 2.57 19.17
N PRO A 77 6.00 2.92 19.97
CA PRO A 77 5.55 2.06 21.07
C PRO A 77 4.92 0.73 20.64
N TRP A 78 4.54 0.56 19.37
CA TRP A 78 3.74 -0.55 18.90
C TRP A 78 4.54 -1.44 17.95
N VAL A 79 5.01 -2.58 18.47
CA VAL A 79 5.77 -3.56 17.69
C VAL A 79 4.92 -4.80 17.40
N ASP A 80 5.05 -5.30 16.19
CA ASP A 80 4.39 -6.50 15.71
C ASP A 80 5.05 -7.79 16.23
N SER A 81 4.63 -8.94 15.70
CA SER A 81 5.15 -10.25 16.09
C SER A 81 6.63 -10.46 15.72
N ASP A 82 7.16 -9.66 14.79
CA ASP A 82 8.57 -9.71 14.33
C ASP A 82 9.44 -8.63 15.00
N GLY A 83 8.85 -7.82 15.91
CA GLY A 83 9.54 -6.68 16.53
C GLY A 83 9.61 -5.44 15.65
N CYS A 84 8.83 -5.36 14.57
CA CYS A 84 8.76 -4.22 13.68
C CYS A 84 7.64 -3.26 14.11
N CYS A 85 7.91 -1.94 14.07
CA CYS A 85 6.88 -0.92 14.19
C CYS A 85 6.01 -0.87 12.92
N LEU A 86 4.83 -0.23 13.04
CA LEU A 86 4.04 0.08 11.84
C LEU A 86 4.87 0.95 10.90
N ARG A 87 4.93 0.54 9.63
CA ARG A 87 5.67 1.24 8.58
C ARG A 87 4.75 1.59 7.43
N HIS A 88 4.97 2.75 6.81
CA HIS A 88 4.26 3.15 5.62
C HIS A 88 5.00 2.73 4.35
N THR A 89 4.27 2.58 3.26
CA THR A 89 4.82 2.75 1.94
C THR A 89 4.35 4.10 1.44
N TYR A 90 5.28 5.02 1.33
CA TYR A 90 5.07 6.38 0.86
C TYR A 90 5.04 6.37 -0.67
N PHE A 91 3.85 6.31 -1.25
CA PHE A 91 3.65 6.47 -2.68
C PHE A 91 3.75 7.95 -3.02
N TYR A 92 4.96 8.36 -3.41
CA TYR A 92 5.29 9.77 -3.66
C TYR A 92 4.94 10.16 -5.10
N PRO A 93 4.25 11.29 -5.33
CA PRO A 93 3.81 11.70 -6.67
C PRO A 93 4.97 12.21 -7.52
N ALA A 94 5.12 11.63 -8.71
CA ALA A 94 6.21 11.98 -9.64
C ALA A 94 6.18 13.45 -10.07
N GLU A 95 4.99 13.97 -10.29
CA GLU A 95 4.76 15.38 -10.69
C GLU A 95 5.06 16.40 -9.58
N GLN A 96 5.25 15.93 -8.34
CA GLN A 96 5.60 16.77 -7.18
C GLN A 96 7.07 16.55 -6.75
N TYR A 97 7.88 15.94 -7.59
CA TYR A 97 9.27 15.63 -7.24
C TYR A 97 10.07 16.89 -6.86
N ASN A 98 10.63 16.84 -5.69
CA ASN A 98 11.66 17.78 -5.21
C ASN A 98 12.73 16.97 -4.48
N GLY A 99 14.00 17.13 -4.90
CA GLY A 99 15.12 16.32 -4.42
C GLY A 99 15.34 16.44 -2.90
N ASP A 100 15.21 17.64 -2.34
CA ASP A 100 15.44 17.88 -0.91
C ASP A 100 14.32 17.25 -0.05
N LEU A 101 13.07 17.34 -0.51
CA LEU A 101 11.93 16.71 0.18
C LEU A 101 12.02 15.18 0.11
N VAL A 102 12.40 14.64 -1.05
CA VAL A 102 12.59 13.18 -1.20
C VAL A 102 13.74 12.69 -0.34
N GLU A 103 14.87 13.43 -0.26
CA GLU A 103 15.99 13.06 0.60
C GLU A 103 15.60 13.05 2.08
N LEU A 104 14.88 14.07 2.54
CA LEU A 104 14.36 14.13 3.91
C LEU A 104 13.46 12.92 4.24
N LEU A 105 12.57 12.54 3.31
CA LEU A 105 11.73 11.35 3.48
C LEU A 105 12.53 10.06 3.40
N ALA A 106 13.56 10.00 2.54
CA ALA A 106 14.45 8.85 2.43
C ALA A 106 15.27 8.63 3.72
N GLU A 107 15.70 9.71 4.39
CA GLU A 107 16.32 9.62 5.72
C GLU A 107 15.37 8.99 6.74
N HIS A 108 14.14 9.46 6.81
CA HIS A 108 13.09 8.89 7.66
C HIS A 108 12.86 7.39 7.35
N CYS A 109 12.88 7.00 6.07
CA CYS A 109 12.79 5.60 5.67
C CYS A 109 14.02 4.77 6.09
N ARG A 110 15.23 5.34 6.02
CA ARG A 110 16.48 4.69 6.49
C ARG A 110 16.47 4.42 7.99
N GLU A 111 15.77 5.25 8.76
CA GLU A 111 15.52 5.02 10.20
C GLU A 111 14.53 3.88 10.47
N GLY A 112 13.88 3.33 9.45
CA GLY A 112 12.99 2.17 9.55
C GLY A 112 11.50 2.49 9.54
N TRP A 113 11.09 3.73 9.21
CA TRP A 113 9.71 4.17 9.27
C TRP A 113 8.91 3.96 7.99
N GLY A 114 9.53 3.42 6.94
CA GLY A 114 8.83 3.11 5.69
C GLY A 114 9.74 2.87 4.51
N GLU A 115 9.14 2.87 3.33
CA GLU A 115 9.81 2.82 2.03
C GLU A 115 9.08 3.76 1.06
N ILE A 116 9.81 4.34 0.09
CA ILE A 116 9.24 5.24 -0.94
C ILE A 116 9.01 4.43 -2.20
N GLU A 117 7.81 4.58 -2.78
CA GLU A 117 7.39 3.97 -4.05
C GLU A 117 6.73 5.01 -4.96
N ILE A 118 6.35 4.65 -6.17
CA ILE A 118 5.89 5.59 -7.19
C ILE A 118 4.38 5.81 -7.15
N HIS A 119 3.98 7.08 -7.12
CA HIS A 119 2.65 7.58 -7.37
C HIS A 119 2.66 8.51 -8.60
N LEU A 120 1.58 8.55 -9.37
CA LEU A 120 1.50 9.42 -10.53
C LEU A 120 0.06 9.84 -10.78
N HIS A 121 -0.16 11.18 -10.85
CA HIS A 121 -1.35 11.78 -11.42
C HIS A 121 -1.04 12.24 -12.84
N HIS A 122 -1.77 11.72 -13.81
CA HIS A 122 -1.64 12.14 -15.20
C HIS A 122 -2.98 12.12 -15.91
N GLY A 123 -3.05 12.77 -17.06
CA GLY A 123 -4.32 12.84 -17.80
C GLY A 123 -5.43 13.58 -17.07
N VAL A 124 -5.11 14.57 -16.20
CA VAL A 124 -6.08 15.30 -15.37
C VAL A 124 -6.82 16.36 -16.20
N ASP A 125 -6.11 17.23 -16.86
CA ASP A 125 -6.67 18.31 -17.68
C ASP A 125 -6.98 17.83 -19.09
N GLU A 126 -6.08 17.02 -19.67
CA GLU A 126 -6.23 16.37 -20.97
C GLU A 126 -5.67 14.95 -20.91
N ARG A 127 -6.03 14.12 -21.88
CA ARG A 127 -5.54 12.73 -21.96
C ARG A 127 -4.02 12.73 -22.10
N ASP A 128 -3.35 11.91 -21.30
CA ASP A 128 -1.92 11.70 -21.41
C ASP A 128 -1.57 10.82 -22.61
N THR A 129 -0.28 10.84 -22.99
CA THR A 129 0.27 9.98 -24.02
C THR A 129 1.12 8.88 -23.41
N ALA A 130 1.24 7.78 -24.12
CA ALA A 130 2.06 6.65 -23.69
C ALA A 130 3.53 7.03 -23.55
N GLU A 131 4.04 7.84 -24.48
CA GLU A 131 5.42 8.32 -24.51
C GLU A 131 5.74 9.23 -23.30
N ASN A 132 4.77 10.10 -22.91
CA ASN A 132 4.94 10.95 -21.75
C ASN A 132 4.89 10.13 -20.45
N THR A 133 3.90 9.23 -20.32
CA THR A 133 3.78 8.35 -19.15
C THR A 133 5.04 7.50 -18.95
N GLU A 134 5.56 6.88 -20.01
CA GLU A 134 6.79 6.08 -19.96
C GLU A 134 8.00 6.92 -19.53
N ARG A 135 8.17 8.09 -20.13
CA ARG A 135 9.27 9.02 -19.81
C ARG A 135 9.23 9.43 -18.34
N VAL A 136 8.07 9.88 -17.85
CA VAL A 136 7.90 10.33 -16.45
C VAL A 136 8.22 9.20 -15.48
N LEU A 137 7.71 7.99 -15.73
CA LEU A 137 7.98 6.83 -14.88
C LEU A 137 9.46 6.45 -14.84
N LEU A 138 10.15 6.47 -16.00
CA LEU A 138 11.58 6.15 -16.07
C LEU A 138 12.43 7.21 -15.34
N GLU A 139 12.18 8.48 -15.58
CA GLU A 139 12.90 9.59 -14.95
C GLU A 139 12.71 9.56 -13.43
N PHE A 140 11.48 9.43 -12.96
CA PHE A 140 11.20 9.42 -11.52
C PHE A 140 11.71 8.16 -10.81
N ARG A 141 11.60 6.99 -11.45
CA ARG A 141 12.22 5.75 -10.96
C ARG A 141 13.73 5.95 -10.73
N ASP A 142 14.40 6.53 -11.69
CA ASP A 142 15.86 6.70 -11.64
C ASP A 142 16.25 7.76 -10.59
N TYR A 143 15.46 8.83 -10.41
CA TYR A 143 15.64 9.78 -9.30
C TYR A 143 15.48 9.10 -7.95
N LEU A 144 14.41 8.34 -7.72
CA LEU A 144 14.22 7.63 -6.46
C LEU A 144 15.33 6.60 -6.20
N ALA A 145 15.80 5.90 -7.22
CA ALA A 145 16.91 4.96 -7.08
C ALA A 145 18.23 5.66 -6.70
N ALA A 146 18.47 6.89 -7.20
CA ALA A 146 19.62 7.69 -6.82
C ALA A 146 19.59 8.12 -5.34
N HIS A 147 18.39 8.32 -4.75
CA HIS A 147 18.21 8.53 -3.31
C HIS A 147 18.33 7.25 -2.46
N GLY A 148 18.61 6.09 -3.07
CA GLY A 148 18.68 4.80 -2.38
C GLY A 148 17.33 4.21 -2.04
N CYS A 149 16.27 4.69 -2.68
CA CYS A 149 14.91 4.17 -2.59
C CYS A 149 14.65 3.05 -3.59
N LEU A 150 13.43 2.46 -3.55
CA LEU A 150 13.00 1.38 -4.43
C LEU A 150 13.69 0.03 -4.15
N ALA A 151 13.51 -0.92 -5.07
CA ALA A 151 14.03 -2.27 -4.95
C ALA A 151 14.79 -2.74 -6.20
N ARG A 152 15.48 -3.88 -6.06
CA ARG A 152 16.02 -4.67 -7.17
C ARG A 152 15.65 -6.13 -6.99
N LEU A 153 15.48 -6.86 -8.06
CA LEU A 153 15.45 -8.32 -8.00
C LEU A 153 16.87 -8.86 -7.76
N ASP A 154 16.98 -9.99 -7.10
CA ASP A 154 18.25 -10.64 -6.88
C ASP A 154 18.97 -10.88 -8.22
N GLY A 155 20.20 -10.35 -8.35
CA GLY A 155 21.01 -10.46 -9.56
C GLY A 155 20.70 -9.46 -10.68
N GLU A 156 19.75 -8.55 -10.47
CA GLU A 156 19.43 -7.47 -11.42
C GLU A 156 19.91 -6.11 -10.91
N GLU A 157 20.47 -5.30 -11.83
CA GLU A 157 20.84 -3.90 -11.54
C GLU A 157 19.67 -2.92 -11.70
N ARG A 158 18.67 -3.30 -12.48
CA ARG A 158 17.53 -2.44 -12.80
C ARG A 158 16.67 -2.17 -11.57
N PRO A 159 16.37 -0.87 -11.25
CA PRO A 159 15.42 -0.54 -10.19
C PRO A 159 14.01 -1.03 -10.52
N ARG A 160 13.34 -1.54 -9.50
CA ARG A 160 11.97 -2.03 -9.52
C ARG A 160 11.14 -1.26 -8.50
N TYR A 161 9.86 -1.03 -8.79
CA TYR A 161 8.98 -0.22 -7.96
C TYR A 161 7.57 -0.79 -7.86
N ALA A 162 6.86 -0.44 -6.77
CA ALA A 162 5.41 -0.55 -6.70
C ALA A 162 4.76 0.74 -7.20
N PHE A 163 3.51 0.64 -7.62
CA PHE A 163 2.77 1.73 -8.22
C PHE A 163 1.40 1.94 -7.56
N VAL A 164 1.00 3.22 -7.46
CA VAL A 164 -0.37 3.64 -7.20
C VAL A 164 -0.74 4.70 -8.23
N HIS A 165 -1.80 4.45 -8.98
CA HIS A 165 -2.33 5.41 -9.93
C HIS A 165 -3.11 6.52 -9.22
N GLY A 166 -2.79 7.77 -9.53
CA GLY A 166 -3.55 8.94 -9.11
C GLY A 166 -4.99 8.90 -9.64
N ASN A 167 -5.92 9.42 -8.87
CA ASN A 167 -7.35 9.40 -9.22
C ASN A 167 -7.91 8.00 -9.56
N TRP A 168 -7.23 6.92 -9.12
CA TRP A 168 -7.62 5.50 -9.30
C TRP A 168 -7.86 5.04 -10.74
N ALA A 169 -7.49 5.82 -11.75
CA ALA A 169 -7.85 5.57 -13.15
C ALA A 169 -6.91 4.61 -13.89
N LEU A 170 -6.28 3.66 -13.17
CA LEU A 170 -5.33 2.68 -13.69
C LEU A 170 -5.76 2.10 -15.05
N ALA A 171 -4.83 2.12 -16.01
CA ALA A 171 -5.01 1.58 -17.35
C ALA A 171 -6.32 2.05 -18.01
N ASN A 172 -6.55 3.35 -17.94
CA ASN A 172 -7.69 4.03 -18.57
C ASN A 172 -9.07 3.58 -18.07
N SER A 173 -9.16 3.09 -16.82
CA SER A 173 -10.39 2.54 -16.23
C SER A 173 -11.50 3.57 -15.96
N ALA A 174 -11.20 4.87 -16.05
CA ALA A 174 -12.16 5.95 -15.92
C ALA A 174 -12.69 6.49 -17.26
N GLY A 175 -12.59 5.70 -18.33
CA GLY A 175 -13.17 6.06 -19.64
C GLY A 175 -12.45 7.22 -20.34
N GLY A 176 -11.16 7.37 -20.14
CA GLY A 176 -10.33 8.41 -20.73
C GLY A 176 -10.10 9.63 -19.84
N GLN A 177 -10.72 9.68 -18.65
CA GLN A 177 -10.43 10.70 -17.64
C GLN A 177 -9.31 10.23 -16.71
N PHE A 178 -8.46 11.14 -16.29
CA PHE A 178 -7.38 10.92 -15.31
C PHE A 178 -6.33 9.88 -15.72
N CYS A 179 -6.22 9.56 -17.00
CA CYS A 179 -5.22 8.69 -17.59
C CYS A 179 -5.15 8.92 -19.11
N GLY A 180 -5.97 8.24 -19.89
CA GLY A 180 -6.01 8.36 -21.35
C GLY A 180 -5.07 7.37 -22.06
N VAL A 181 -4.32 6.56 -21.34
CA VAL A 181 -3.31 5.63 -21.88
C VAL A 181 -3.77 4.18 -21.75
N ASP A 182 -4.27 3.60 -22.81
CA ASP A 182 -4.78 2.22 -22.83
C ASP A 182 -3.69 1.20 -22.50
N LYS A 183 -2.46 1.42 -22.99
CA LYS A 183 -1.31 0.52 -22.77
C LYS A 183 -0.50 0.81 -21.50
N GLU A 184 -1.07 1.53 -20.53
CA GLU A 184 -0.35 1.87 -19.29
C GLU A 184 0.19 0.64 -18.55
N MET A 185 -0.57 -0.47 -18.49
CA MET A 185 -0.08 -1.68 -17.82
C MET A 185 1.15 -2.30 -18.51
N GLU A 186 1.23 -2.19 -19.83
CA GLU A 186 2.42 -2.61 -20.58
C GLU A 186 3.61 -1.70 -20.26
N ILE A 187 3.39 -0.38 -20.19
CA ILE A 187 4.41 0.60 -19.80
C ILE A 187 4.90 0.33 -18.39
N LEU A 188 4.00 0.10 -17.43
CA LEU A 188 4.38 -0.25 -16.05
C LEU A 188 5.26 -1.52 -16.01
N ALA A 189 4.91 -2.56 -16.78
CA ALA A 189 5.73 -3.76 -16.89
C ALA A 189 7.12 -3.48 -17.48
N GLN A 190 7.18 -2.71 -18.56
CA GLN A 190 8.41 -2.36 -19.26
C GLN A 190 9.30 -1.43 -18.45
N THR A 191 8.76 -0.52 -17.65
CA THR A 191 9.49 0.41 -16.78
C THR A 191 9.97 -0.20 -15.48
N GLY A 192 9.48 -1.40 -15.11
CA GLY A 192 9.97 -2.19 -13.98
C GLY A 192 9.05 -2.23 -12.78
N CYS A 193 7.77 -1.92 -12.95
CA CYS A 193 6.77 -2.06 -11.91
C CYS A 193 6.58 -3.53 -11.52
N TYR A 194 6.73 -3.86 -10.24
CA TYR A 194 6.53 -5.23 -9.74
C TYR A 194 5.11 -5.46 -9.22
N ALA A 195 4.42 -4.43 -8.76
CA ALA A 195 3.03 -4.54 -8.30
C ALA A 195 2.30 -3.20 -8.32
N ASP A 196 1.00 -3.26 -8.56
CA ASP A 196 0.06 -2.15 -8.44
C ASP A 196 -0.75 -2.27 -7.15
N PHE A 197 -0.88 -1.16 -6.41
CA PHE A 197 -1.59 -1.03 -5.14
C PHE A 197 -2.79 -0.08 -5.22
N THR A 198 -3.24 0.30 -6.42
CA THR A 198 -4.29 1.31 -6.61
C THR A 198 -5.62 0.89 -5.99
N LEU A 199 -6.07 -0.34 -6.22
CA LEU A 199 -7.42 -0.79 -5.84
C LEU A 199 -7.53 -1.28 -4.38
N PRO A 200 -8.71 -1.12 -3.73
CA PRO A 200 -10.00 -0.73 -4.28
C PRO A 200 -10.18 0.78 -4.42
N SER A 201 -11.06 1.18 -5.34
CA SER A 201 -11.42 2.57 -5.58
C SER A 201 -12.92 2.87 -5.37
N ALA A 202 -13.74 1.86 -5.03
CA ALA A 202 -15.18 2.06 -4.84
C ALA A 202 -15.48 3.14 -3.78
N PRO A 203 -16.44 4.05 -4.05
CA PRO A 203 -17.44 4.01 -5.11
C PRO A 203 -17.05 4.69 -6.44
N HIS A 204 -15.77 4.91 -6.70
CA HIS A 204 -15.30 5.56 -7.93
C HIS A 204 -15.58 4.69 -9.17
N PRO A 205 -15.88 5.26 -10.35
CA PRO A 205 -16.19 4.52 -11.59
C PRO A 205 -15.04 3.62 -12.09
N ALA A 206 -13.80 3.92 -11.72
CA ALA A 206 -12.64 3.10 -12.04
C ALA A 206 -12.62 1.73 -11.32
N GLN A 207 -13.53 1.50 -10.36
CA GLN A 207 -13.59 0.23 -9.65
C GLN A 207 -13.94 -0.92 -10.59
N VAL A 208 -13.05 -1.88 -10.71
CA VAL A 208 -13.25 -3.10 -11.51
C VAL A 208 -14.08 -4.14 -10.74
N ALA A 209 -14.72 -5.05 -11.48
CA ALA A 209 -15.55 -6.12 -10.90
C ALA A 209 -14.74 -7.14 -10.09
N LYS A 210 -13.46 -7.37 -10.42
CA LYS A 210 -12.57 -8.28 -9.69
C LYS A 210 -12.11 -7.60 -8.41
N ILE A 211 -12.55 -8.10 -7.25
CA ILE A 211 -12.31 -7.50 -5.93
C ILE A 211 -11.63 -8.48 -4.97
N ASN A 212 -11.06 -7.95 -3.88
CA ASN A 212 -10.51 -8.75 -2.77
C ASN A 212 -9.58 -9.87 -3.26
N SER A 213 -8.60 -9.53 -4.08
CA SER A 213 -7.82 -10.51 -4.82
C SER A 213 -6.35 -10.12 -4.97
N LEU A 214 -5.48 -11.14 -5.02
CA LEU A 214 -4.10 -11.07 -5.46
C LEU A 214 -4.00 -11.82 -6.79
N TYR A 215 -3.54 -11.15 -7.85
CA TYR A 215 -3.59 -11.76 -9.18
C TYR A 215 -2.64 -11.13 -10.20
N GLU A 216 -2.37 -11.89 -11.26
CA GLU A 216 -1.73 -11.42 -12.49
C GLU A 216 -2.80 -10.90 -13.45
N CYS A 217 -2.52 -9.80 -14.16
CA CYS A 217 -3.43 -9.28 -15.19
C CYS A 217 -3.66 -10.27 -16.32
N ALA A 218 -4.80 -10.13 -17.01
CA ALA A 218 -5.00 -10.82 -18.27
C ALA A 218 -4.09 -10.23 -19.36
N LEU A 219 -3.64 -11.06 -20.27
CA LEU A 219 -2.93 -10.63 -21.47
C LEU A 219 -3.89 -10.37 -22.63
N PRO A 220 -3.55 -9.46 -23.55
CA PRO A 220 -2.33 -8.65 -23.58
C PRO A 220 -2.42 -7.39 -22.70
N LEU A 221 -1.27 -6.90 -22.20
CA LEU A 221 -1.22 -5.74 -21.28
C LEU A 221 -1.45 -4.39 -21.97
N HIS A 222 -1.36 -4.31 -23.29
CA HIS A 222 -1.57 -3.06 -24.05
C HIS A 222 -3.05 -2.74 -24.30
N GLU A 223 -3.98 -3.65 -23.96
CA GLU A 223 -5.40 -3.36 -23.99
C GLU A 223 -5.84 -2.46 -22.84
N PRO A 224 -6.93 -1.69 -22.97
CA PRO A 224 -7.45 -0.92 -21.83
C PRO A 224 -7.99 -1.86 -20.75
N ILE A 225 -7.76 -1.48 -19.51
CA ILE A 225 -8.26 -2.17 -18.30
C ILE A 225 -7.91 -3.69 -18.27
N PRO A 226 -6.68 -4.13 -18.54
CA PRO A 226 -6.34 -5.56 -18.53
C PRO A 226 -6.46 -6.16 -17.13
N HIS A 227 -6.34 -5.34 -16.08
CA HIS A 227 -6.53 -5.71 -14.68
C HIS A 227 -7.99 -6.00 -14.28
N ARG A 228 -8.97 -5.76 -15.15
CA ARG A 228 -10.37 -6.18 -14.91
C ARG A 228 -10.53 -7.70 -14.86
N ARG A 229 -9.59 -8.43 -15.42
CA ARG A 229 -9.51 -9.89 -15.47
C ARG A 229 -8.11 -10.35 -15.12
N GLY A 230 -7.96 -11.63 -14.88
CA GLY A 230 -6.64 -12.19 -14.65
C GLY A 230 -6.66 -13.41 -13.76
N ARG A 231 -5.49 -13.99 -13.58
CA ARG A 231 -5.27 -15.27 -12.91
C ARG A 231 -4.92 -15.06 -11.45
N HIS A 232 -5.72 -15.61 -10.53
CA HIS A 232 -5.40 -15.59 -9.12
C HIS A 232 -4.04 -16.23 -8.83
N LEU A 233 -3.32 -15.65 -7.89
CA LEU A 233 -2.09 -16.22 -7.37
C LEU A 233 -2.41 -17.48 -6.56
N ILE A 234 -1.60 -18.52 -6.76
CA ILE A 234 -1.80 -19.84 -6.16
C ILE A 234 -0.44 -20.40 -5.70
N VAL A 235 -0.45 -21.13 -4.59
CA VAL A 235 0.71 -21.88 -4.09
C VAL A 235 1.16 -22.90 -5.13
N GLY A 236 2.48 -23.02 -5.31
CA GLY A 236 3.09 -23.94 -6.26
C GLY A 236 3.23 -23.37 -7.69
N ARG A 237 2.85 -22.11 -7.93
CA ARG A 237 3.01 -21.47 -9.23
C ARG A 237 3.54 -20.06 -9.11
N ARG A 238 4.73 -19.85 -9.66
CA ARG A 238 5.32 -18.51 -9.76
C ARG A 238 4.49 -17.61 -10.67
N PRO A 239 4.31 -16.33 -10.32
CA PRO A 239 3.78 -15.33 -11.22
C PRO A 239 4.69 -15.11 -12.44
N GLU A 240 4.08 -14.88 -13.59
CA GLU A 240 4.78 -14.65 -14.87
C GLU A 240 4.47 -13.27 -15.46
N VAL A 241 3.32 -12.69 -15.10
CA VAL A 241 2.85 -11.40 -15.60
C VAL A 241 2.93 -10.35 -14.50
N PHE A 242 3.70 -9.31 -14.76
CA PHE A 242 3.86 -8.16 -13.88
C PHE A 242 3.36 -6.89 -14.56
N PRO A 243 2.92 -5.85 -13.81
CA PRO A 243 2.83 -5.82 -12.35
C PRO A 243 1.74 -6.77 -11.79
N LEU A 244 1.98 -7.27 -10.58
CA LEU A 244 0.94 -7.97 -9.81
C LEU A 244 -0.10 -6.96 -9.34
N ILE A 245 -1.37 -7.37 -9.26
CA ILE A 245 -2.42 -6.54 -8.65
C ILE A 245 -2.62 -6.97 -7.19
N VAL A 246 -2.34 -6.05 -6.27
CA VAL A 246 -2.48 -6.23 -4.82
C VAL A 246 -3.63 -5.36 -4.33
N GLN A 247 -4.81 -5.96 -4.20
CA GLN A 247 -5.99 -5.23 -3.76
C GLN A 247 -6.11 -5.19 -2.24
N GLY A 248 -6.64 -4.07 -1.73
CA GLY A 248 -7.12 -3.98 -0.36
C GLY A 248 -8.55 -4.51 -0.18
N PRO A 249 -9.01 -4.66 1.08
CA PRO A 249 -10.37 -5.07 1.38
C PRO A 249 -11.45 -4.12 0.83
N LEU A 250 -12.44 -4.71 0.15
CA LEU A 250 -13.66 -4.02 -0.27
C LEU A 250 -14.87 -4.82 0.24
N MET A 251 -15.58 -4.26 1.22
CA MET A 251 -16.65 -4.94 1.93
C MET A 251 -17.88 -4.03 2.09
N LEU A 252 -19.04 -4.63 2.34
CA LEU A 252 -20.23 -3.90 2.79
C LEU A 252 -20.33 -3.99 4.31
N ASP A 253 -20.40 -2.85 4.96
CA ASP A 253 -20.62 -2.74 6.40
C ASP A 253 -22.11 -2.52 6.70
N PHE A 254 -22.79 -3.59 7.07
CA PHE A 254 -24.21 -3.57 7.43
C PHE A 254 -24.47 -3.04 8.83
N SER A 255 -23.45 -2.87 9.67
CA SER A 255 -23.58 -2.23 10.98
C SER A 255 -23.77 -0.71 10.89
N ARG A 256 -23.41 -0.13 9.74
CA ARG A 256 -23.44 1.31 9.44
C ARG A 256 -24.38 1.58 8.26
N VAL A 257 -25.65 1.28 8.42
CA VAL A 257 -26.67 1.57 7.40
C VAL A 257 -27.13 3.03 7.56
N SER A 258 -26.96 3.84 6.54
CA SER A 258 -27.53 5.17 6.51
C SER A 258 -29.04 5.10 6.40
N ARG A 259 -29.77 5.73 7.33
CA ARG A 259 -31.24 5.82 7.29
C ARG A 259 -31.75 6.58 6.05
N GLU A 260 -30.90 7.45 5.49
CA GLU A 260 -31.22 8.26 4.30
C GLU A 260 -30.94 7.54 2.99
N ALA A 261 -29.99 6.58 2.97
CA ALA A 261 -29.52 5.93 1.74
C ALA A 261 -30.01 4.49 1.55
N TYR A 262 -30.55 3.84 2.57
CA TYR A 262 -30.94 2.43 2.57
C TYR A 262 -29.86 1.47 2.05
N PHE A 263 -28.59 1.91 2.04
CA PHE A 263 -27.46 1.18 1.52
C PHE A 263 -26.39 1.05 2.62
N PRO A 264 -25.76 -0.13 2.80
CA PRO A 264 -24.70 -0.31 3.75
C PRO A 264 -23.49 0.56 3.40
N HIS A 265 -22.72 0.95 4.42
CA HIS A 265 -21.48 1.67 4.19
C HIS A 265 -20.48 0.80 3.41
N ILE A 266 -19.80 1.41 2.44
CA ILE A 266 -18.74 0.73 1.69
C ILE A 266 -17.43 0.87 2.48
N GLU A 267 -16.93 -0.25 2.97
CA GLU A 267 -15.60 -0.36 3.55
C GLU A 267 -14.60 -0.66 2.44
N ASN A 268 -13.85 0.37 2.03
CA ASN A 268 -12.89 0.34 0.94
C ASN A 268 -11.43 0.35 1.40
N SER A 269 -11.18 0.07 2.69
CA SER A 269 -9.84 0.09 3.33
C SER A 269 -9.17 1.47 3.44
N GLU A 270 -9.86 2.55 3.12
CA GLU A 270 -9.36 3.91 3.31
C GLU A 270 -9.35 4.30 4.80
N ILE A 271 -8.24 4.85 5.27
CA ILE A 271 -8.11 5.41 6.62
C ILE A 271 -8.17 6.92 6.53
N THR A 272 -9.20 7.50 7.15
CA THR A 272 -9.41 8.95 7.20
C THR A 272 -9.71 9.41 8.62
N ALA A 273 -9.63 10.71 8.86
CA ALA A 273 -10.02 11.30 10.16
C ALA A 273 -11.49 11.02 10.52
N LYS A 274 -12.38 10.95 9.50
CA LYS A 274 -13.81 10.63 9.66
C LYS A 274 -14.07 9.12 9.73
N ASN A 275 -13.17 8.30 9.23
CA ASN A 275 -13.28 6.85 9.22
C ASN A 275 -11.95 6.19 9.68
N PRO A 276 -11.55 6.40 10.95
CA PRO A 276 -10.31 5.87 11.49
C PRO A 276 -10.36 4.33 11.58
N PRO A 277 -9.20 3.66 11.72
CA PRO A 277 -9.17 2.21 11.89
C PRO A 277 -9.79 1.81 13.24
N THR A 278 -10.59 0.74 13.22
CA THR A 278 -11.24 0.16 14.40
C THR A 278 -11.19 -1.36 14.39
N MET A 279 -11.46 -1.98 15.53
CA MET A 279 -11.52 -3.45 15.62
C MET A 279 -12.68 -4.04 14.80
N ASP A 280 -13.79 -3.30 14.65
CA ASP A 280 -14.91 -3.73 13.80
C ASP A 280 -14.54 -3.71 12.32
N ARG A 281 -13.82 -2.66 11.86
CA ARG A 281 -13.25 -2.60 10.51
C ARG A 281 -12.23 -3.72 10.28
N LEU A 282 -11.40 -4.05 11.28
CA LEU A 282 -10.51 -5.20 11.20
C LEU A 282 -11.26 -6.52 10.94
N GLN A 283 -12.45 -6.72 11.56
CA GLN A 283 -13.25 -7.91 11.27
C GLN A 283 -13.72 -7.94 9.80
N LEU A 284 -14.09 -6.78 9.22
CA LEU A 284 -14.43 -6.70 7.80
C LEU A 284 -13.22 -7.01 6.91
N TRP A 285 -12.04 -6.44 7.23
CA TRP A 285 -10.80 -6.71 6.48
C TRP A 285 -10.42 -8.20 6.53
N LYS A 286 -10.52 -8.84 7.69
CA LYS A 286 -10.32 -10.29 7.82
C LYS A 286 -11.32 -11.09 6.98
N ARG A 287 -12.59 -10.66 6.95
CA ARG A 287 -13.64 -11.31 6.16
C ARG A 287 -13.48 -11.13 4.65
N ALA A 288 -12.73 -10.15 4.19
CA ALA A 288 -12.36 -10.02 2.78
C ALA A 288 -11.53 -11.22 2.31
N ALA A 289 -10.81 -11.89 3.23
CA ALA A 289 -10.07 -13.13 3.03
C ALA A 289 -9.14 -13.07 1.79
N ILE A 290 -8.34 -12.01 1.72
CA ILE A 290 -7.38 -11.83 0.63
C ILE A 290 -6.15 -12.68 0.94
N THR A 291 -5.95 -13.74 0.16
CA THR A 291 -4.89 -14.72 0.34
C THR A 291 -4.32 -15.17 -1.01
N VAL A 292 -3.12 -15.74 -1.02
CA VAL A 292 -2.69 -16.61 -2.12
C VAL A 292 -3.48 -17.92 -1.99
N ALA A 293 -4.10 -18.37 -3.09
CA ALA A 293 -4.92 -19.58 -3.08
C ALA A 293 -4.08 -20.80 -2.63
N GLY A 294 -4.55 -21.51 -1.62
CA GLY A 294 -3.81 -22.59 -0.98
C GLY A 294 -2.99 -22.15 0.26
N ARG A 295 -3.00 -20.85 0.64
CA ARG A 295 -2.38 -20.31 1.83
C ARG A 295 -3.38 -19.48 2.66
N PRO A 296 -4.43 -20.10 3.21
CA PRO A 296 -5.51 -19.38 3.90
C PRO A 296 -5.10 -18.79 5.25
N ASP A 297 -3.98 -19.24 5.82
CA ASP A 297 -3.39 -18.78 7.07
C ASP A 297 -2.65 -17.44 6.93
N TRP A 298 -2.31 -16.98 5.71
CA TRP A 298 -1.69 -15.68 5.45
C TRP A 298 -2.69 -14.71 4.85
N LEU A 299 -3.24 -13.80 5.66
CA LEU A 299 -4.17 -12.77 5.25
C LEU A 299 -3.43 -11.47 4.91
N PHE A 300 -3.59 -11.00 3.69
CA PHE A 300 -3.02 -9.76 3.21
C PHE A 300 -4.03 -8.62 3.37
N ILE A 301 -3.68 -7.60 4.13
CA ILE A 301 -4.54 -6.45 4.43
C ILE A 301 -3.81 -5.19 3.95
N LYS A 302 -4.10 -4.74 2.73
CA LYS A 302 -3.62 -3.48 2.22
C LYS A 302 -4.63 -2.39 2.54
N LEU A 303 -4.22 -1.42 3.35
CA LEU A 303 -4.96 -0.22 3.67
C LEU A 303 -4.38 0.96 2.90
N HIS A 304 -5.11 2.07 2.78
CA HIS A 304 -4.57 3.29 2.18
C HIS A 304 -4.99 4.54 2.96
N CYS A 305 -4.23 5.59 2.81
CA CYS A 305 -4.44 6.89 3.46
C CYS A 305 -3.79 8.02 2.65
N HIS A 306 -3.96 9.25 3.12
CA HIS A 306 -3.31 10.46 2.61
C HIS A 306 -2.61 11.15 3.81
N GLY A 307 -1.44 10.63 4.19
CA GLY A 307 -0.77 10.99 5.45
C GLY A 307 -0.37 12.46 5.58
N LEU A 308 -0.03 13.12 4.47
CA LEU A 308 0.30 14.56 4.47
C LEU A 308 -0.88 15.48 4.14
N ASP A 309 -2.06 14.97 3.81
CA ASP A 309 -3.25 15.81 3.71
C ASP A 309 -3.57 16.40 5.11
N PRO A 310 -3.59 17.72 5.27
CA PRO A 310 -3.84 18.36 6.57
C PRO A 310 -5.19 17.97 7.20
N ARG A 311 -6.15 17.51 6.38
CA ARG A 311 -7.47 17.04 6.86
C ARG A 311 -7.39 15.62 7.43
N GLU A 312 -6.43 14.81 6.98
CA GLU A 312 -6.35 13.38 7.24
C GLU A 312 -5.14 12.96 8.10
N GLN A 313 -4.15 13.83 8.24
CA GLN A 313 -2.90 13.55 8.98
C GLN A 313 -3.16 12.97 10.38
N ALA A 314 -4.14 13.50 11.10
CA ALA A 314 -4.50 13.03 12.43
C ALA A 314 -5.00 11.57 12.46
N ALA A 315 -5.46 11.02 11.34
CA ALA A 315 -5.84 9.62 11.23
C ALA A 315 -4.64 8.68 11.41
N MET A 316 -3.44 9.13 11.02
CA MET A 316 -2.21 8.33 11.04
C MET A 316 -1.20 8.73 12.14
N THR A 317 -1.35 9.90 12.76
CA THR A 317 -0.44 10.36 13.84
C THR A 317 -1.15 10.58 15.18
N GLY A 318 -2.48 10.46 15.20
CA GLY A 318 -3.31 10.77 16.37
C GLY A 318 -3.65 9.57 17.27
N ALA A 319 -4.49 9.85 18.26
CA ALA A 319 -4.88 8.85 19.26
C ALA A 319 -5.68 7.66 18.67
N SER A 320 -6.43 7.88 17.58
CA SER A 320 -7.27 6.82 16.99
C SER A 320 -6.46 5.64 16.48
N ILE A 321 -5.40 5.92 15.70
CA ILE A 321 -4.51 4.86 15.18
C ILE A 321 -3.71 4.21 16.33
N SER A 322 -3.21 4.99 17.29
CA SER A 322 -2.49 4.46 18.44
C SER A 322 -3.36 3.51 19.29
N ASN A 323 -4.63 3.89 19.53
CA ASN A 323 -5.60 3.02 20.21
C ASN A 323 -5.92 1.76 19.41
N PHE A 324 -6.08 1.87 18.10
CA PHE A 324 -6.29 0.72 17.23
C PHE A 324 -5.11 -0.26 17.31
N LEU A 325 -3.87 0.22 17.17
CA LEU A 325 -2.66 -0.61 17.27
C LEU A 325 -2.56 -1.32 18.61
N ARG A 326 -2.82 -0.62 19.71
CA ARG A 326 -2.88 -1.21 21.05
C ARG A 326 -3.88 -2.38 21.12
N HIS A 327 -5.12 -2.16 20.68
CA HIS A 327 -6.15 -3.18 20.72
C HIS A 327 -5.87 -4.35 19.76
N LEU A 328 -5.31 -4.06 18.57
CA LEU A 328 -4.89 -5.06 17.60
C LEU A 328 -3.86 -6.02 18.22
N LEU A 329 -2.78 -5.47 18.77
CA LEU A 329 -1.68 -6.26 19.34
C LEU A 329 -2.09 -7.01 20.62
N MET A 330 -2.93 -6.41 21.47
CA MET A 330 -3.51 -7.11 22.61
C MET A 330 -4.43 -8.26 22.16
N SER A 331 -5.26 -8.03 21.13
CA SER A 331 -6.15 -9.05 20.59
C SER A 331 -5.36 -10.18 19.90
N ALA A 332 -4.23 -9.90 19.29
CA ALA A 332 -3.34 -10.89 18.68
C ALA A 332 -2.87 -11.91 19.73
N LYS A 333 -2.36 -11.43 20.87
CA LYS A 333 -1.92 -12.28 21.99
C LYS A 333 -3.03 -13.18 22.52
N ASN A 334 -4.28 -12.70 22.56
CA ASN A 334 -5.41 -13.41 23.16
C ASN A 334 -6.13 -14.37 22.21
N ARG A 335 -5.99 -14.22 20.89
CA ARG A 335 -6.78 -14.92 19.86
C ARG A 335 -5.96 -15.78 18.90
N ASN A 336 -4.73 -16.10 19.24
CA ASN A 336 -3.84 -16.96 18.46
C ASN A 336 -3.68 -16.51 16.99
N TYR A 337 -3.44 -15.21 16.76
CA TYR A 337 -2.98 -14.73 15.47
C TYR A 337 -1.74 -13.84 15.62
N GLN A 338 -0.94 -13.76 14.56
CA GLN A 338 0.26 -12.95 14.49
C GLN A 338 0.01 -11.76 13.60
N VAL A 339 0.64 -10.64 13.91
CA VAL A 339 0.57 -9.40 13.14
C VAL A 339 1.93 -9.10 12.56
N HIS A 340 1.97 -8.73 11.27
CA HIS A 340 3.16 -8.35 10.55
C HIS A 340 2.93 -7.01 9.87
N PHE A 341 3.58 -5.96 10.36
CA PHE A 341 3.57 -4.66 9.71
C PHE A 341 4.63 -4.64 8.60
N VAL A 342 4.19 -4.49 7.37
CA VAL A 342 5.04 -4.62 6.19
C VAL A 342 4.91 -3.42 5.25
N THR A 343 5.96 -3.15 4.47
CA THR A 343 5.88 -2.24 3.32
C THR A 343 5.26 -2.95 2.11
N ALA A 344 4.93 -2.21 1.04
CA ALA A 344 4.43 -2.81 -0.21
C ALA A 344 5.40 -3.83 -0.78
N ARG A 345 6.70 -3.49 -0.82
CA ARG A 345 7.76 -4.40 -1.26
C ARG A 345 7.81 -5.68 -0.44
N GLU A 346 7.76 -5.56 0.88
CA GLU A 346 7.77 -6.71 1.78
C GLU A 346 6.53 -7.57 1.63
N MET A 347 5.35 -6.94 1.47
CA MET A 347 4.10 -7.65 1.19
C MET A 347 4.21 -8.47 -0.09
N VAL A 348 4.74 -7.89 -1.18
CA VAL A 348 4.95 -8.61 -2.45
C VAL A 348 5.95 -9.74 -2.29
N ASN A 349 7.03 -9.56 -1.54
CA ASN A 349 7.99 -10.64 -1.24
C ASN A 349 7.32 -11.83 -0.53
N ILE A 350 6.46 -11.55 0.44
CA ILE A 350 5.69 -12.59 1.16
C ILE A 350 4.70 -13.27 0.21
N ILE A 351 4.03 -12.52 -0.67
CA ILE A 351 3.15 -13.08 -1.71
C ILE A 351 3.94 -14.02 -2.64
N LEU A 352 5.11 -13.59 -3.11
CA LEU A 352 5.98 -14.41 -3.98
C LEU A 352 6.45 -15.68 -3.27
N ALA A 353 6.84 -15.58 -2.00
CA ALA A 353 7.19 -16.73 -1.19
C ALA A 353 6.03 -17.72 -1.05
N ALA A 354 4.80 -17.22 -0.81
CA ALA A 354 3.60 -18.06 -0.77
C ALA A 354 3.37 -18.77 -2.12
N CYS A 355 3.51 -18.07 -3.24
CA CYS A 355 3.38 -18.65 -4.59
C CYS A 355 4.43 -19.73 -4.84
N GLU A 356 5.63 -19.60 -4.30
CA GLU A 356 6.72 -20.59 -4.41
C GLU A 356 6.58 -21.76 -3.42
N GLY A 357 5.53 -21.79 -2.59
CA GLY A 357 5.22 -22.88 -1.69
C GLY A 357 5.86 -22.77 -0.30
N TYR A 358 6.52 -21.65 0.00
CA TYR A 358 7.04 -21.44 1.35
C TYR A 358 5.92 -21.35 2.39
N ASN A 359 6.20 -21.73 3.63
CA ASN A 359 5.27 -21.81 4.73
C ASN A 359 5.90 -21.33 6.05
N GLY A 360 5.18 -21.44 7.16
CA GLY A 360 5.64 -21.03 8.48
C GLY A 360 5.40 -19.53 8.71
N ASP A 361 6.40 -18.83 9.26
CA ASP A 361 6.30 -17.43 9.60
C ASP A 361 6.57 -16.52 8.39
N PRO A 362 5.57 -15.75 7.91
CA PRO A 362 5.74 -14.86 6.76
C PRO A 362 6.76 -13.74 6.99
N GLY A 363 7.03 -13.35 8.24
CA GLY A 363 8.03 -12.36 8.58
C GLY A 363 9.43 -12.68 8.08
N GLN A 364 9.75 -13.98 7.89
CA GLN A 364 11.04 -14.43 7.36
C GLN A 364 11.22 -14.09 5.87
N TYR A 365 10.13 -13.81 5.14
CA TYR A 365 10.16 -13.62 3.69
C TYR A 365 10.07 -12.15 3.26
N ARG A 366 10.20 -11.18 4.18
CA ARG A 366 10.16 -9.73 3.90
C ARG A 366 11.15 -9.29 2.82
N ASN A 367 12.26 -10.01 2.66
CA ASN A 367 13.31 -9.74 1.66
C ASN A 367 13.56 -10.97 0.76
N HIS A 368 12.49 -11.63 0.30
CA HIS A 368 12.60 -12.89 -0.45
C HIS A 368 13.25 -12.69 -1.84
N ARG A 369 12.66 -11.92 -2.74
CA ARG A 369 13.13 -11.69 -4.11
C ARG A 369 13.54 -10.23 -4.36
N LEU A 370 12.75 -9.29 -3.86
CA LEU A 370 12.96 -7.88 -4.03
C LEU A 370 13.78 -7.35 -2.85
N LYS A 371 15.00 -6.88 -3.11
CA LYS A 371 15.89 -6.29 -2.11
C LYS A 371 15.81 -4.77 -2.18
N ALA A 372 15.71 -4.10 -1.04
CA ALA A 372 15.76 -2.65 -1.00
C ALA A 372 17.11 -2.14 -1.53
N ILE A 373 17.08 -1.11 -2.37
CA ILE A 373 18.27 -0.36 -2.75
C ILE A 373 18.68 0.45 -1.52
N ARG A 374 19.90 0.21 -1.01
CA ARG A 374 20.47 1.00 0.08
C ARG A 374 21.62 1.80 -0.49
N SER A 375 21.53 3.12 -0.43
CA SER A 375 22.71 3.96 -0.62
C SER A 375 23.75 3.53 0.42
N GLY A 376 25.00 3.31 0.00
CA GLY A 376 26.05 2.79 0.86
C GLY A 376 26.12 3.58 2.17
N MET A 377 25.70 2.96 3.26
CA MET A 377 25.81 3.54 4.59
C MET A 377 27.29 3.74 4.90
N LYS A 378 27.68 4.98 5.12
CA LYS A 378 28.81 5.26 6.03
C LYS A 378 28.34 4.75 7.40
N THR A 379 28.84 3.58 7.80
CA THR A 379 28.64 3.04 9.13
C THR A 379 29.21 4.05 10.12
N HIS A 380 28.36 4.87 10.74
CA HIS A 380 28.72 5.53 11.99
C HIS A 380 28.90 4.42 13.03
N ARG A 381 30.15 3.99 13.20
CA ARG A 381 30.55 3.18 14.37
C ARG A 381 30.16 3.97 15.61
N ASN A 382 29.24 3.43 16.38
CA ASN A 382 29.04 3.86 17.76
C ASN A 382 30.38 3.83 18.47
N HIS A 383 30.90 4.98 18.81
CA HIS A 383 31.96 5.09 19.79
C HIS A 383 31.36 4.67 21.14
N SER A 384 31.58 3.42 21.49
CA SER A 384 31.47 2.97 22.87
C SER A 384 32.47 3.77 23.67
N VAL A 385 31.97 4.60 24.58
CA VAL A 385 32.76 5.28 25.62
C VAL A 385 33.36 4.18 26.48
N GLY A 386 34.63 3.91 26.24
CA GLY A 386 35.45 3.06 27.09
C GLY A 386 35.66 3.72 28.44
N SER A 387 35.11 3.14 29.49
CA SER A 387 35.43 3.42 30.85
C SER A 387 36.88 2.96 31.13
N SER A 388 37.80 3.90 31.33
CA SER A 388 39.15 3.62 31.81
C SER A 388 39.12 3.09 33.24
N PRO A 389 39.87 2.07 33.60
CA PRO A 389 39.99 1.61 34.98
C PRO A 389 40.93 2.56 35.74
N THR A 390 40.48 3.06 36.86
CA THR A 390 41.28 3.77 37.88
C THR A 390 42.36 2.85 38.44
N ARG A 391 43.63 3.21 38.24
CA ARG A 391 44.76 2.64 38.99
C ARG A 391 44.67 3.11 40.42
N GLN A 392 44.65 2.19 41.36
CA GLN A 392 45.13 2.39 42.74
C GLN A 392 46.63 2.10 42.74
N GLU A 393 47.40 3.00 43.26
CA GLU A 393 48.77 2.80 43.71
C GLU A 393 48.87 3.00 45.22
N PRO A 394 49.92 2.46 45.87
CA PRO A 394 49.89 1.78 47.16
C PRO A 394 49.86 2.68 48.38
#